data_5dc907365c303af99e0a94c86f87e0c3
#
_entry.id   5dc907365c303af99e0a94c86f87e0c3
#
_cell.length_a   1.000
_cell.length_b   1.000
_cell.length_c   1.000
_cell.angle_alpha   90.00
_cell.angle_beta   90.00
_cell.angle_gamma   90.00
#
_symmetry.space_group_name_H-M   'P 1'
#
loop_
_entity.id
_entity.type
_entity.pdbx_description
1 polymer ?
#
loop_
_entity_poly.entity_id
_entity_poly.type
_entity_poly.pdbx_seq_one_letter_code
_entity_poly.pdbx_strand_id
1 'polypeptide(L)'
;MIEDDNPEIRQQCEKLGEYFSSIGERSLAESLFIRAENAQRAVEIHIQSGDWIRAHQVAQEHMKSDEANQVLAKHAESLQQNGELRHAESLYVAIGDHDAAIAMYRKAGNRSDMVRLVAQHRPDLLQTTHQHLARELDAAGKAREAEEHFLGQF
;
A
#
# COMPACT_ATOMS: atom_id res chain seq x y z
N MET A 1 -7.87 14.39 33.41
CA MET A 1 -6.86 14.60 32.33
C MET A 1 -5.50 13.95 32.61
N ILE A 2 -5.15 13.70 33.86
CA ILE A 2 -3.88 13.04 34.26
C ILE A 2 -4.03 11.51 34.37
N GLU A 3 -5.27 11.00 34.38
CA GLU A 3 -5.56 9.59 34.56
C GLU A 3 -5.35 8.70 33.32
N ASP A 4 -5.29 9.30 32.13
CA ASP A 4 -5.13 8.55 30.88
C ASP A 4 -3.67 8.16 30.57
N ASP A 5 -2.69 8.71 31.28
CA ASP A 5 -1.27 8.44 31.09
C ASP A 5 -0.71 7.31 31.99
N ASN A 6 -1.60 6.46 32.50
CA ASN A 6 -1.20 5.32 33.32
C ASN A 6 -0.79 4.12 32.44
N PRO A 7 0.46 3.62 32.58
CA PRO A 7 0.93 2.44 31.83
C PRO A 7 0.06 1.20 31.99
N GLU A 8 -0.55 1.01 33.16
CA GLU A 8 -1.45 -0.13 33.43
C GLU A 8 -2.72 -0.02 32.57
N ILE A 9 -3.29 1.18 32.44
CA ILE A 9 -4.48 1.44 31.62
C ILE A 9 -4.16 1.20 30.13
N ARG A 10 -3.01 1.67 29.67
CA ARG A 10 -2.56 1.41 28.28
C ARG A 10 -2.45 -0.09 28.01
N GLN A 11 -1.82 -0.84 28.91
CA GLN A 11 -1.67 -2.29 28.78
C GLN A 11 -3.02 -3.01 28.76
N GLN A 12 -3.96 -2.59 29.60
CA GLN A 12 -5.32 -3.14 29.60
C GLN A 12 -6.06 -2.81 28.30
N CYS A 13 -5.91 -1.60 27.79
CA CYS A 13 -6.49 -1.21 26.51
C CYS A 13 -5.92 -2.03 25.35
N GLU A 14 -4.62 -2.31 25.33
CA GLU A 14 -4.01 -3.20 24.34
C GLU A 14 -4.58 -4.61 24.40
N LYS A 15 -4.66 -5.21 25.58
CA LYS A 15 -5.23 -6.56 25.75
C LYS A 15 -6.69 -6.64 25.31
N LEU A 16 -7.50 -5.65 25.66
CA LEU A 16 -8.88 -5.56 25.23
C LEU A 16 -8.97 -5.33 23.73
N GLY A 17 -8.10 -4.51 23.16
CA GLY A 17 -8.00 -4.27 21.73
C GLY A 17 -7.72 -5.56 20.96
N GLU A 18 -6.79 -6.38 21.41
CA GLU A 18 -6.51 -7.69 20.82
C GLU A 18 -7.72 -8.63 20.91
N TYR A 19 -8.39 -8.65 22.06
CA TYR A 19 -9.61 -9.45 22.21
C TYR A 19 -10.71 -9.03 21.23
N PHE A 20 -11.03 -7.73 21.16
CA PHE A 20 -12.06 -7.23 20.26
C PHE A 20 -11.67 -7.41 18.78
N SER A 21 -10.40 -7.27 18.44
CA SER A 21 -9.88 -7.59 17.10
C SER A 21 -10.11 -9.06 16.75
N SER A 22 -9.86 -9.96 17.69
CA SER A 22 -10.02 -11.42 17.48
C SER A 22 -11.46 -11.84 17.21
N ILE A 23 -12.44 -11.12 17.77
CA ILE A 23 -13.88 -11.38 17.53
C ILE A 23 -14.48 -10.54 16.40
N GLY A 24 -13.64 -9.77 15.67
CA GLY A 24 -14.07 -8.99 14.51
C GLY A 24 -14.63 -7.60 14.83
N GLU A 25 -14.61 -7.17 16.08
CA GLU A 25 -15.08 -5.84 16.52
C GLU A 25 -13.99 -4.78 16.30
N ARG A 26 -13.69 -4.49 15.03
CA ARG A 26 -12.57 -3.64 14.61
C ARG A 26 -12.66 -2.20 15.11
N SER A 27 -13.85 -1.61 15.13
CA SER A 27 -14.04 -0.23 15.59
C SER A 27 -13.70 -0.05 17.08
N LEU A 28 -14.10 -1.03 17.90
CA LEU A 28 -13.76 -1.05 19.32
C LEU A 28 -12.27 -1.30 19.52
N ALA A 29 -11.70 -2.24 18.78
CA ALA A 29 -10.27 -2.52 18.80
C ALA A 29 -9.44 -1.30 18.42
N GLU A 30 -9.81 -0.59 17.33
CA GLU A 30 -9.18 0.66 16.92
C GLU A 30 -9.16 1.69 18.04
N SER A 31 -10.33 1.97 18.63
CA SER A 31 -10.46 2.95 19.73
C SER A 31 -9.57 2.60 20.92
N LEU A 32 -9.49 1.33 21.26
CA LEU A 32 -8.66 0.85 22.36
C LEU A 32 -7.16 0.96 22.07
N PHE A 33 -6.72 0.63 20.86
CA PHE A 33 -5.33 0.79 20.45
C PHE A 33 -4.91 2.26 20.38
N ILE A 34 -5.79 3.14 19.89
CA ILE A 34 -5.53 4.59 19.91
C ILE A 34 -5.40 5.11 21.34
N ARG A 35 -6.28 4.69 22.24
CA ARG A 35 -6.21 5.04 23.65
C ARG A 35 -4.95 4.49 24.33
N ALA A 36 -4.47 3.34 23.90
CA ALA A 36 -3.21 2.76 24.35
C ALA A 36 -1.96 3.44 23.75
N GLU A 37 -2.15 4.47 22.93
CA GLU A 37 -1.09 5.13 22.16
C GLU A 37 -0.35 4.17 21.21
N ASN A 38 -1.04 3.13 20.75
CA ASN A 38 -0.53 2.15 19.79
C ASN A 38 -1.25 2.28 18.45
N ALA A 39 -1.05 3.42 17.80
CA ALA A 39 -1.66 3.73 16.50
C ALA A 39 -1.22 2.73 15.42
N GLN A 40 0.00 2.23 15.48
CA GLN A 40 0.50 1.21 14.55
C GLN A 40 -0.39 -0.04 14.58
N ARG A 41 -0.74 -0.53 15.75
CA ARG A 41 -1.61 -1.70 15.88
C ARG A 41 -3.02 -1.44 15.36
N ALA A 42 -3.53 -0.22 15.58
CA ALA A 42 -4.81 0.20 15.01
C ALA A 42 -4.79 0.18 13.47
N VAL A 43 -3.70 0.59 12.86
CA VAL A 43 -3.51 0.51 11.39
C VAL A 43 -3.45 -0.95 10.92
N GLU A 44 -2.67 -1.78 11.62
CA GLU A 44 -2.48 -3.19 11.27
C GLU A 44 -3.78 -4.00 11.23
N ILE A 45 -4.71 -3.79 12.16
CA ILE A 45 -5.98 -4.53 12.16
C ILE A 45 -6.84 -4.21 10.92
N HIS A 46 -6.76 -3.00 10.41
CA HIS A 46 -7.44 -2.64 9.17
C HIS A 46 -6.74 -3.21 7.94
N ILE A 47 -5.42 -3.24 7.91
CA ILE A 47 -4.66 -3.88 6.83
C ILE A 47 -4.97 -5.38 6.78
N GLN A 48 -4.97 -6.07 7.91
CA GLN A 48 -5.30 -7.49 8.00
C GLN A 48 -6.73 -7.81 7.52
N SER A 49 -7.66 -6.88 7.67
CA SER A 49 -9.03 -7.02 7.20
C SER A 49 -9.24 -6.60 5.74
N GLY A 50 -8.21 -6.05 5.09
CA GLY A 50 -8.30 -5.54 3.72
C GLY A 50 -8.93 -4.14 3.61
N ASP A 51 -9.12 -3.46 4.72
CA ASP A 51 -9.66 -2.08 4.72
C ASP A 51 -8.52 -1.06 4.62
N TRP A 52 -7.96 -0.94 3.41
CA TRP A 52 -6.82 -0.07 3.09
C TRP A 52 -7.14 1.40 3.30
N ILE A 53 -8.39 1.79 3.02
CA ILE A 53 -8.83 3.19 3.18
C ILE A 53 -8.81 3.57 4.65
N ARG A 54 -9.40 2.75 5.50
CA ARG A 54 -9.41 3.02 6.95
C ARG A 54 -8.00 2.95 7.54
N ALA A 55 -7.20 1.99 7.14
CA ALA A 55 -5.80 1.88 7.57
C ALA A 55 -5.01 3.18 7.27
N HIS A 56 -5.15 3.72 6.07
CA HIS A 56 -4.51 4.97 5.68
C HIS A 56 -5.03 6.16 6.49
N GLN A 57 -6.35 6.27 6.68
CA GLN A 57 -6.96 7.33 7.49
C GLN A 57 -6.44 7.33 8.93
N VAL A 58 -6.46 6.18 9.58
CA VAL A 58 -5.96 6.01 10.97
C VAL A 58 -4.48 6.40 11.05
N ALA A 59 -3.68 5.97 10.09
CA ALA A 59 -2.26 6.33 10.02
C ALA A 59 -2.07 7.85 9.90
N GLN A 60 -2.84 8.51 9.04
CA GLN A 60 -2.78 9.97 8.88
C GLN A 60 -3.25 10.74 10.11
N GLU A 61 -4.29 10.26 10.78
CA GLU A 61 -4.88 10.94 11.94
C GLU A 61 -4.03 10.81 13.22
N HIS A 62 -3.36 9.68 13.40
CA HIS A 62 -2.76 9.30 14.69
C HIS A 62 -1.26 9.03 14.66
N MET A 63 -0.63 9.05 13.50
CA MET A 63 0.82 8.83 13.36
C MET A 63 1.49 10.01 12.69
N LYS A 64 2.80 10.18 12.94
CA LYS A 64 3.61 11.12 12.16
C LYS A 64 3.72 10.61 10.73
N SER A 65 3.75 11.53 9.76
CA SER A 65 3.76 11.20 8.32
C SER A 65 4.84 10.20 7.95
N ASP A 66 6.04 10.35 8.46
CA ASP A 66 7.16 9.45 8.16
C ASP A 66 6.94 8.06 8.72
N GLU A 67 6.44 7.96 9.96
CA GLU A 67 6.11 6.69 10.60
C GLU A 67 4.95 5.99 9.89
N ALA A 68 3.90 6.73 9.55
CA ALA A 68 2.76 6.23 8.80
C ALA A 68 3.18 5.65 7.45
N ASN A 69 3.99 6.40 6.70
CA ASN A 69 4.49 5.95 5.40
C ASN A 69 5.38 4.71 5.51
N GLN A 70 6.23 4.62 6.53
CA GLN A 70 7.07 3.44 6.78
C GLN A 70 6.24 2.20 7.09
N VAL A 71 5.24 2.31 7.94
CA VAL A 71 4.34 1.18 8.30
C VAL A 71 3.58 0.70 7.07
N LEU A 72 2.99 1.61 6.32
CA LEU A 72 2.22 1.27 5.11
C LEU A 72 3.11 0.70 4.00
N ALA A 73 4.31 1.26 3.78
CA ALA A 73 5.28 0.74 2.82
C ALA A 73 5.73 -0.68 3.18
N LYS A 74 6.02 -0.95 4.45
CA LYS A 74 6.40 -2.28 4.93
C LYS A 74 5.30 -3.32 4.67
N HIS A 75 4.04 -2.96 4.91
CA HIS A 75 2.91 -3.83 4.60
C HIS A 75 2.72 -4.02 3.09
N ALA A 76 2.93 -2.98 2.29
CA ALA A 76 2.90 -3.09 0.83
C ALA A 76 3.97 -4.06 0.31
N GLU A 77 5.18 -4.00 0.83
CA GLU A 77 6.26 -4.95 0.50
C GLU A 77 5.89 -6.39 0.86
N SER A 78 5.29 -6.60 2.02
CA SER A 78 4.80 -7.93 2.45
C SER A 78 3.72 -8.46 1.51
N LEU A 79 2.76 -7.63 1.12
CA LEU A 79 1.72 -7.99 0.16
C LEU A 79 2.31 -8.30 -1.22
N GLN A 80 3.30 -7.54 -1.65
CA GLN A 80 4.02 -7.78 -2.90
C GLN A 80 4.72 -9.15 -2.87
N GLN A 81 5.39 -9.49 -1.78
CA GLN A 81 6.06 -10.79 -1.60
C GLN A 81 5.07 -11.96 -1.64
N ASN A 82 3.86 -11.76 -1.14
CA ASN A 82 2.78 -12.74 -1.15
C ASN A 82 2.05 -12.83 -2.50
N GLY A 83 2.38 -11.98 -3.46
CA GLY A 83 1.71 -11.93 -4.77
C GLY A 83 0.41 -11.12 -4.79
N GLU A 84 0.07 -10.44 -3.71
CA GLU A 84 -1.13 -9.60 -3.59
C GLU A 84 -0.90 -8.20 -4.17
N LEU A 85 -0.58 -8.13 -5.47
CA LEU A 85 -0.08 -6.91 -6.12
C LEU A 85 -1.10 -5.76 -6.12
N ARG A 86 -2.40 -6.05 -6.26
CA ARG A 86 -3.45 -5.02 -6.23
C ARG A 86 -3.57 -4.36 -4.85
N HIS A 87 -3.45 -5.14 -3.80
CA HIS A 87 -3.47 -4.63 -2.43
C HIS A 87 -2.20 -3.83 -2.12
N ALA A 88 -1.05 -4.32 -2.55
CA ALA A 88 0.21 -3.56 -2.44
C ALA A 88 0.15 -2.22 -3.19
N GLU A 89 -0.41 -2.22 -4.40
CA GLU A 89 -0.65 -0.99 -5.18
C GLU A 89 -1.45 0.03 -4.38
N SER A 90 -2.56 -0.41 -3.75
CA SER A 90 -3.42 0.48 -2.96
C SER A 90 -2.65 1.19 -1.85
N LEU A 91 -1.75 0.49 -1.17
CA LEU A 91 -0.92 1.09 -0.12
C LEU A 91 0.16 2.01 -0.69
N TYR A 92 0.86 1.61 -1.75
CA TYR A 92 1.87 2.47 -2.40
C TYR A 92 1.26 3.77 -2.93
N VAL A 93 0.10 3.68 -3.57
CA VAL A 93 -0.62 4.86 -4.07
C VAL A 93 -1.09 5.76 -2.92
N ALA A 94 -1.59 5.17 -1.83
CA ALA A 94 -2.04 5.91 -0.65
C ALA A 94 -0.92 6.74 -0.01
N ILE A 95 0.31 6.24 0.03
CA ILE A 95 1.47 6.98 0.55
C ILE A 95 2.14 7.89 -0.49
N GLY A 96 1.63 7.92 -1.71
CA GLY A 96 2.18 8.74 -2.81
C GLY A 96 3.43 8.16 -3.48
N ASP A 97 3.79 6.91 -3.19
CA ASP A 97 4.94 6.24 -3.79
C ASP A 97 4.54 5.47 -5.06
N HIS A 98 4.17 6.23 -6.08
CA HIS A 98 3.76 5.68 -7.38
C HIS A 98 4.88 4.92 -8.08
N ASP A 99 6.13 5.36 -7.90
CA ASP A 99 7.30 4.73 -8.50
C ASP A 99 7.52 3.32 -7.94
N ALA A 100 7.28 3.10 -6.64
CA ALA A 100 7.32 1.76 -6.04
C ALA A 100 6.25 0.83 -6.61
N ALA A 101 5.02 1.31 -6.80
CA ALA A 101 3.94 0.54 -7.42
C ALA A 101 4.26 0.17 -8.88
N ILE A 102 4.81 1.10 -9.64
CA ILE A 102 5.25 0.87 -11.04
C ILE A 102 6.38 -0.17 -11.09
N ALA A 103 7.39 -0.02 -10.23
CA ALA A 103 8.51 -0.95 -10.12
C ALA A 103 8.05 -2.36 -9.73
N MET A 104 7.07 -2.46 -8.84
CA MET A 104 6.46 -3.74 -8.44
C MET A 104 5.88 -4.48 -9.64
N TYR A 105 5.06 -3.82 -10.45
CA TYR A 105 4.48 -4.45 -11.63
C TYR A 105 5.51 -4.76 -12.71
N ARG A 106 6.53 -3.92 -12.86
CA ARG A 106 7.66 -4.19 -13.76
C ARG A 106 8.37 -5.48 -13.35
N LYS A 107 8.71 -5.64 -12.08
CA LYS A 107 9.35 -6.83 -11.54
C LYS A 107 8.50 -8.08 -11.70
N ALA A 108 7.18 -7.96 -11.56
CA ALA A 108 6.22 -9.05 -11.74
C ALA A 108 5.95 -9.40 -13.21
N GLY A 109 6.47 -8.62 -14.16
CA GLY A 109 6.19 -8.80 -15.60
C GLY A 109 4.78 -8.40 -16.02
N ASN A 110 4.05 -7.70 -15.17
CA ASN A 110 2.70 -7.21 -15.47
C ASN A 110 2.75 -5.85 -16.17
N ARG A 111 2.98 -5.89 -17.48
CA ARG A 111 3.13 -4.69 -18.32
C ARG A 111 1.88 -3.84 -18.39
N SER A 112 0.73 -4.47 -18.44
CA SER A 112 -0.57 -3.81 -18.54
C SER A 112 -0.84 -2.87 -17.35
N ASP A 113 -0.69 -3.39 -16.13
CA ASP A 113 -0.88 -2.58 -14.92
C ASP A 113 0.23 -1.54 -14.74
N MET A 114 1.46 -1.87 -15.13
CA MET A 114 2.56 -0.92 -15.11
C MET A 114 2.27 0.29 -16.01
N VAL A 115 1.85 0.06 -17.25
CA VAL A 115 1.50 1.14 -18.21
C VAL A 115 0.32 1.96 -17.69
N ARG A 116 -0.69 1.31 -17.13
CA ARG A 116 -1.85 1.97 -16.51
C ARG A 116 -1.42 2.95 -15.42
N LEU A 117 -0.55 2.52 -14.50
CA LEU A 117 -0.06 3.38 -13.42
C LEU A 117 0.81 4.53 -13.94
N VAL A 118 1.67 4.28 -14.92
CA VAL A 118 2.48 5.32 -15.55
C VAL A 118 1.57 6.37 -16.19
N ALA A 119 0.54 5.95 -16.92
CA ALA A 119 -0.41 6.85 -17.55
C ALA A 119 -1.18 7.70 -16.53
N GLN A 120 -1.54 7.13 -15.38
CA GLN A 120 -2.30 7.80 -14.33
C GLN A 120 -1.45 8.76 -13.49
N HIS A 121 -0.24 8.36 -13.13
CA HIS A 121 0.57 9.04 -12.10
C HIS A 121 1.87 9.65 -12.64
N ARG A 122 2.40 9.13 -13.72
CA ARG A 122 3.64 9.59 -14.35
C ARG A 122 3.48 9.73 -15.86
N PRO A 123 2.52 10.55 -16.33
CA PRO A 123 2.27 10.73 -17.76
C PRO A 123 3.49 11.27 -18.52
N ASP A 124 4.39 11.96 -17.83
CA ASP A 124 5.70 12.40 -18.32
C ASP A 124 6.58 11.23 -18.79
N LEU A 125 6.43 10.06 -18.21
CA LEU A 125 7.21 8.85 -18.53
C LEU A 125 6.50 7.88 -19.49
N LEU A 126 5.28 8.18 -19.91
CA LEU A 126 4.46 7.23 -20.68
C LEU A 126 5.11 6.88 -22.02
N GLN A 127 5.58 7.87 -22.76
CA GLN A 127 6.24 7.65 -24.05
C GLN A 127 7.52 6.82 -23.89
N THR A 128 8.37 7.18 -22.94
CA THR A 128 9.61 6.45 -22.65
C THR A 128 9.32 5.01 -22.23
N THR A 129 8.26 4.79 -21.45
CA THR A 129 7.82 3.46 -21.02
C THR A 129 7.42 2.61 -22.20
N HIS A 130 6.62 3.13 -23.12
CA HIS A 130 6.22 2.41 -24.33
C HIS A 130 7.43 2.07 -25.21
N GLN A 131 8.37 3.01 -25.40
CA GLN A 131 9.60 2.77 -26.16
C GLN A 131 10.43 1.64 -25.54
N HIS A 132 10.56 1.64 -24.21
CA HIS A 132 11.34 0.62 -23.50
C HIS A 132 10.70 -0.76 -23.62
N LEU A 133 9.39 -0.86 -23.41
CA LEU A 133 8.63 -2.10 -23.56
C LEU A 133 8.67 -2.64 -24.99
N ALA A 134 8.55 -1.76 -25.97
CA ALA A 134 8.63 -2.15 -27.37
C ALA A 134 10.00 -2.78 -27.71
N ARG A 135 11.09 -2.21 -27.21
CA ARG A 135 12.43 -2.76 -27.40
C ARG A 135 12.62 -4.10 -26.69
N GLU A 136 12.12 -4.23 -25.46
CA GLU A 136 12.18 -5.50 -24.71
C GLU A 136 11.40 -6.60 -25.42
N LEU A 137 10.22 -6.30 -25.92
CA LEU A 137 9.37 -7.26 -26.63
C LEU A 137 9.96 -7.64 -27.99
N ASP A 138 10.52 -6.69 -28.71
CA ASP A 138 11.20 -6.96 -29.97
C ASP A 138 12.43 -7.86 -29.77
N ALA A 139 13.25 -7.57 -28.77
CA ALA A 139 14.38 -8.40 -28.39
C ALA A 139 13.98 -9.82 -27.95
N ALA A 140 12.77 -10.00 -27.39
CA ALA A 140 12.20 -11.30 -27.03
C ALA A 140 11.51 -12.03 -28.20
N GLY A 141 11.52 -11.46 -29.42
CA GLY A 141 10.87 -12.01 -30.61
C GLY A 141 9.35 -11.84 -30.65
N LYS A 142 8.79 -10.97 -29.83
CA LYS A 142 7.35 -10.67 -29.74
C LYS A 142 6.99 -9.43 -30.56
N ALA A 143 7.25 -9.47 -31.85
CA ALA A 143 7.13 -8.32 -32.75
C ALA A 143 5.73 -7.69 -32.76
N ARG A 144 4.67 -8.50 -32.69
CA ARG A 144 3.29 -8.01 -32.69
C ARG A 144 2.96 -7.21 -31.43
N GLU A 145 3.36 -7.71 -30.26
CA GLU A 145 3.20 -6.98 -28.98
C GLU A 145 4.07 -5.72 -28.95
N ALA A 146 5.27 -5.77 -29.52
CA ALA A 146 6.15 -4.61 -29.65
C ALA A 146 5.52 -3.51 -30.50
N GLU A 147 4.88 -3.88 -31.61
CA GLU A 147 4.18 -2.95 -32.50
C GLU A 147 3.07 -2.19 -31.77
N GLU A 148 2.28 -2.86 -30.93
CA GLU A 148 1.24 -2.23 -30.13
C GLU A 148 1.80 -1.11 -29.23
N HIS A 149 2.97 -1.32 -28.62
CA HIS A 149 3.63 -0.32 -27.81
C HIS A 149 4.23 0.81 -28.65
N PHE A 150 4.76 0.53 -29.83
CA PHE A 150 5.23 1.58 -30.75
C PHE A 150 4.08 2.48 -31.23
N LEU A 151 2.91 1.91 -31.52
CA LEU A 151 1.72 2.65 -31.91
C LEU A 151 1.12 3.46 -30.75
N GLY A 152 1.23 2.97 -29.53
CA GLY A 152 0.78 3.68 -28.32
C GLY A 152 1.55 4.96 -28.00
N GLN A 153 2.66 5.24 -28.71
CA GLN A 153 3.42 6.50 -28.58
C GLN A 153 2.76 7.69 -29.29
N PHE A 154 1.85 7.43 -30.15
CA PHE A 154 1.17 8.41 -30.98
C PHE A 154 -0.29 8.56 -30.56
#